data_859a786dfa259fd7e669a17d4b84d161
#
_entry.id   859a786dfa259fd7e669a17d4b84d161
#
_cell.length_a   1.000
_cell.length_b   1.000
_cell.length_c   1.000
_cell.angle_alpha   90.00
_cell.angle_beta   90.00
_cell.angle_gamma   90.00
#
_symmetry.space_group_name_H-M   'P 1'
#
loop_
_entity.id
_entity.type
_entity.pdbx_description
1 polymer ?
#
loop_
_entity_poly.entity_id
_entity_poly.type
_entity_poly.pdbx_seq_one_letter_code
_entity_poly.pdbx_strand_id
1 'polypeptide(L)'
;ECFDMLSEVDMTFPDIVGEDGKPVALTHGTFGVFRESGDPRVRKESFETYFGEYKKYIHTFAAMYAGSVKTDNFYTRVRGYASTCERALFANNAPVSVYDELIRSVHAGLPTMRRYLALRRRVLGLDELNMYDLYCPMVQSVDMKIPYGEAQELVRRATAPLGEGYAALLDRAFGERWIDVYENKGKTTGAYSCGVYGVHPYVLLNYTDTL
;
A
#
# COMPACT_ATOMS: atom_id res chain seq x y z
N GLU A 1 -2.38 -8.65 -14.29
CA GLU A 1 -3.78 -8.60 -14.80
C GLU A 1 -4.64 -9.71 -14.16
N CYS A 2 -4.33 -11.03 -14.29
CA CYS A 2 -5.14 -12.07 -13.63
C CYS A 2 -5.11 -11.98 -12.10
N PHE A 3 -3.97 -11.63 -11.51
CA PHE A 3 -3.86 -11.40 -10.08
C PHE A 3 -4.77 -10.25 -9.64
N ASP A 4 -4.72 -9.14 -10.35
CA ASP A 4 -5.50 -7.94 -10.03
C ASP A 4 -7.01 -8.20 -10.19
N MET A 5 -7.41 -8.92 -11.26
CA MET A 5 -8.82 -9.31 -11.44
C MET A 5 -9.31 -10.18 -10.27
N LEU A 6 -8.54 -11.19 -9.87
CA LEU A 6 -8.93 -12.04 -8.76
C LEU A 6 -8.93 -11.27 -7.43
N SER A 7 -7.85 -10.53 -7.11
CA SER A 7 -7.70 -9.91 -5.79
C SER A 7 -8.52 -8.64 -5.61
N GLU A 8 -8.64 -7.80 -6.65
CA GLU A 8 -9.25 -6.47 -6.52
C GLU A 8 -10.73 -6.46 -6.96
N VAL A 9 -11.13 -7.41 -7.84
CA VAL A 9 -12.48 -7.41 -8.43
C VAL A 9 -13.33 -8.57 -7.93
N ASP A 10 -12.82 -9.81 -8.00
CA ASP A 10 -13.62 -11.00 -7.72
C ASP A 10 -13.68 -11.34 -6.22
N MET A 11 -12.59 -11.07 -5.49
CA MET A 11 -12.55 -11.35 -4.05
C MET A 11 -13.40 -10.35 -3.28
N THR A 12 -14.16 -10.88 -2.32
CA THR A 12 -14.94 -10.09 -1.37
C THR A 12 -14.62 -10.56 0.04
N PHE A 13 -14.72 -9.65 1.00
CA PHE A 13 -14.43 -9.93 2.40
C PHE A 13 -15.72 -9.88 3.22
N PRO A 14 -15.91 -10.79 4.19
CA PRO A 14 -16.98 -10.65 5.18
C PRO A 14 -16.85 -9.35 5.98
N ASP A 15 -17.98 -8.81 6.42
CA ASP A 15 -17.98 -7.72 7.38
C ASP A 15 -17.32 -8.15 8.69
N ILE A 16 -16.71 -7.20 9.37
CA ILE A 16 -16.16 -7.37 10.72
C ILE A 16 -16.95 -6.55 11.73
N VAL A 17 -16.73 -6.79 13.02
CA VAL A 17 -17.36 -5.99 14.07
C VAL A 17 -16.43 -4.81 14.43
N GLY A 18 -16.89 -3.58 14.14
CA GLY A 18 -16.16 -2.34 14.47
C GLY A 18 -16.00 -2.09 15.97
N GLU A 19 -15.33 -0.99 16.32
CA GLU A 19 -15.13 -0.56 17.73
C GLU A 19 -16.45 -0.26 18.44
N ASP A 20 -17.45 0.20 17.73
CA ASP A 20 -18.80 0.50 18.23
C ASP A 20 -19.71 -0.74 18.35
N GLY A 21 -19.20 -1.93 18.07
CA GLY A 21 -19.93 -3.19 18.11
C GLY A 21 -20.85 -3.44 16.92
N LYS A 22 -20.83 -2.61 15.88
CA LYS A 22 -21.64 -2.78 14.68
C LYS A 22 -20.87 -3.44 13.55
N PRO A 23 -21.57 -4.15 12.64
CA PRO A 23 -20.95 -4.64 11.42
C PRO A 23 -20.42 -3.48 10.56
N VAL A 24 -19.19 -3.64 10.07
CA VAL A 24 -18.53 -2.69 9.17
C VAL A 24 -17.90 -3.45 8.00
N ALA A 25 -17.99 -2.87 6.80
CA ALA A 25 -17.45 -3.49 5.60
C ALA A 25 -15.92 -3.55 5.63
N LEU A 26 -15.38 -4.75 5.41
CA LEU A 26 -13.96 -4.96 5.19
C LEU A 26 -13.68 -4.92 3.69
N THR A 27 -12.82 -4.00 3.29
CA THR A 27 -12.35 -3.83 1.91
C THR A 27 -10.83 -3.70 1.91
N HIS A 28 -10.21 -3.69 0.74
CA HIS A 28 -8.78 -3.37 0.62
C HIS A 28 -8.46 -2.00 1.22
N GLY A 29 -9.31 -0.99 0.99
CA GLY A 29 -9.12 0.37 1.52
C GLY A 29 -9.30 0.44 3.03
N THR A 30 -10.37 -0.17 3.58
CA THR A 30 -10.67 -0.10 5.01
C THR A 30 -9.77 -0.99 5.87
N PHE A 31 -9.15 -2.02 5.30
CA PHE A 31 -8.20 -2.89 6.03
C PHE A 31 -7.04 -2.10 6.65
N GLY A 32 -6.53 -1.08 5.95
CA GLY A 32 -5.51 -0.17 6.48
C GLY A 32 -5.96 0.50 7.77
N VAL A 33 -7.15 1.07 7.76
CA VAL A 33 -7.75 1.79 8.90
C VAL A 33 -7.95 0.85 10.09
N PHE A 34 -8.47 -0.36 9.88
CA PHE A 34 -8.68 -1.32 10.97
C PHE A 34 -7.39 -1.81 11.62
N ARG A 35 -6.27 -1.87 10.90
CA ARG A 35 -4.95 -2.20 11.47
C ARG A 35 -4.42 -1.11 12.41
N GLU A 36 -4.89 0.11 12.27
CA GLU A 36 -4.52 1.25 13.12
C GLU A 36 -5.44 1.42 14.34
N SER A 37 -6.54 0.65 14.39
CA SER A 37 -7.51 0.70 15.49
C SER A 37 -6.83 0.52 16.86
N GLY A 38 -7.29 1.28 17.85
CA GLY A 38 -6.91 1.15 19.25
C GLY A 38 -7.37 -0.18 19.86
N ASP A 39 -8.46 -0.78 19.35
CA ASP A 39 -9.02 -2.05 19.80
C ASP A 39 -8.25 -3.26 19.24
N PRO A 40 -7.53 -4.04 20.07
CA PRO A 40 -6.80 -5.22 19.60
C PRO A 40 -7.69 -6.28 18.94
N ARG A 41 -8.97 -6.36 19.34
CA ARG A 41 -9.94 -7.28 18.75
C ARG A 41 -10.21 -6.90 17.29
N VAL A 42 -10.44 -5.62 17.00
CA VAL A 42 -10.70 -5.14 15.64
C VAL A 42 -9.49 -5.39 14.75
N ARG A 43 -8.27 -5.08 15.23
CA ARG A 43 -7.04 -5.34 14.48
C ARG A 43 -6.87 -6.82 14.14
N LYS A 44 -7.08 -7.70 15.12
CA LYS A 44 -6.97 -9.16 14.93
C LYS A 44 -8.03 -9.67 13.97
N GLU A 45 -9.31 -9.34 14.21
CA GLU A 45 -10.43 -9.80 13.40
C GLU A 45 -10.29 -9.36 11.94
N SER A 46 -9.94 -8.09 11.70
CA SER A 46 -9.71 -7.60 10.35
C SER A 46 -8.57 -8.34 9.64
N PHE A 47 -7.48 -8.61 10.34
CA PHE A 47 -6.33 -9.33 9.78
C PHE A 47 -6.67 -10.78 9.47
N GLU A 48 -7.28 -11.50 10.41
CA GLU A 48 -7.63 -12.91 10.22
C GLU A 48 -8.69 -13.09 9.13
N THR A 49 -9.69 -12.21 9.07
CA THR A 49 -10.71 -12.24 8.02
C THR A 49 -10.11 -11.91 6.66
N TYR A 50 -9.33 -10.84 6.56
CA TYR A 50 -8.71 -10.42 5.30
C TYR A 50 -7.82 -11.52 4.72
N PHE A 51 -6.83 -12.03 5.47
CA PHE A 51 -5.94 -13.07 4.99
C PHE A 51 -6.61 -14.45 4.93
N GLY A 52 -7.69 -14.66 5.68
CA GLY A 52 -8.53 -15.84 5.58
C GLY A 52 -9.15 -15.99 4.18
N GLU A 53 -9.60 -14.89 3.58
CA GLU A 53 -10.11 -14.90 2.20
C GLU A 53 -9.00 -15.23 1.20
N TYR A 54 -7.81 -14.63 1.31
CA TYR A 54 -6.67 -14.96 0.46
C TYR A 54 -6.29 -16.44 0.52
N LYS A 55 -6.36 -17.07 1.70
CA LYS A 55 -6.06 -18.49 1.89
C LYS A 55 -6.97 -19.42 1.07
N LYS A 56 -8.20 -19.01 0.81
CA LYS A 56 -9.14 -19.81 -0.01
C LYS A 56 -8.65 -19.97 -1.45
N TYR A 57 -7.88 -19.01 -1.95
CA TYR A 57 -7.34 -18.97 -3.31
C TYR A 57 -5.85 -19.29 -3.40
N ILE A 58 -5.25 -19.86 -2.35
CA ILE A 58 -3.78 -20.05 -2.26
C ILE A 58 -3.21 -20.83 -3.46
N HIS A 59 -3.94 -21.82 -3.97
CA HIS A 59 -3.49 -22.60 -5.12
C HIS A 59 -3.53 -21.80 -6.42
N THR A 60 -4.53 -20.93 -6.59
CA THR A 60 -4.63 -20.04 -7.74
C THR A 60 -3.50 -19.01 -7.72
N PHE A 61 -3.25 -18.38 -6.57
CA PHE A 61 -2.11 -17.47 -6.39
C PHE A 61 -0.77 -18.16 -6.65
N ALA A 62 -0.59 -19.40 -6.14
CA ALA A 62 0.62 -20.17 -6.38
C ALA A 62 0.83 -20.48 -7.87
N ALA A 63 -0.24 -20.83 -8.59
CA ALA A 63 -0.18 -21.10 -10.04
C ALA A 63 0.19 -19.84 -10.83
N MET A 64 -0.41 -18.67 -10.51
CA MET A 64 -0.08 -17.38 -11.12
C MET A 64 1.37 -16.98 -10.87
N TYR A 65 1.83 -17.12 -9.61
CA TYR A 65 3.23 -16.86 -9.25
C TYR A 65 4.20 -17.76 -10.01
N ALA A 66 3.89 -19.08 -10.08
CA ALA A 66 4.70 -20.02 -10.84
C ALA A 66 4.75 -19.67 -12.34
N GLY A 67 3.66 -19.14 -12.91
CA GLY A 67 3.61 -18.61 -14.27
C GLY A 67 4.56 -17.43 -14.47
N SER A 68 4.55 -16.47 -13.55
CA SER A 68 5.48 -15.33 -13.56
C SER A 68 6.94 -15.78 -13.50
N VAL A 69 7.28 -16.67 -12.56
CA VAL A 69 8.64 -17.23 -12.44
C VAL A 69 9.09 -17.93 -13.72
N LYS A 70 8.21 -18.71 -14.37
CA LYS A 70 8.52 -19.36 -15.65
C LYS A 70 8.80 -18.34 -16.76
N THR A 71 8.01 -17.28 -16.82
CA THR A 71 8.19 -16.19 -17.79
C THR A 71 9.52 -15.47 -17.57
N ASP A 72 9.87 -15.16 -16.34
CA ASP A 72 11.15 -14.55 -15.99
C ASP A 72 12.33 -15.45 -16.38
N ASN A 73 12.26 -16.72 -16.08
CA ASN A 73 13.28 -17.71 -16.48
C ASN A 73 13.40 -17.84 -18.00
N PHE A 74 12.29 -17.81 -18.72
CA PHE A 74 12.30 -17.84 -20.18
C PHE A 74 13.07 -16.65 -20.76
N TYR A 75 12.68 -15.43 -20.38
CA TYR A 75 13.36 -14.22 -20.89
C TYR A 75 14.81 -14.12 -20.44
N THR A 76 15.15 -14.59 -19.26
CA THR A 76 16.55 -14.65 -18.79
C THR A 76 17.39 -15.50 -19.74
N ARG A 77 16.93 -16.71 -20.07
CA ARG A 77 17.65 -17.61 -20.97
C ARG A 77 17.73 -17.09 -22.41
N VAL A 78 16.59 -16.64 -22.94
CA VAL A 78 16.52 -16.19 -24.35
C VAL A 78 17.40 -14.95 -24.57
N ARG A 79 17.56 -14.10 -23.56
CA ARG A 79 18.38 -12.87 -23.63
C ARG A 79 19.83 -13.07 -23.15
N GLY A 80 20.20 -14.29 -22.73
CA GLY A 80 21.57 -14.62 -22.36
C GLY A 80 22.06 -14.10 -21.03
N TYR A 81 21.17 -13.75 -20.11
CA TYR A 81 21.57 -13.36 -18.74
C TYR A 81 21.92 -14.59 -17.92
N ALA A 82 22.92 -14.43 -17.01
CA ALA A 82 23.35 -15.48 -16.10
C ALA A 82 22.29 -15.84 -15.04
N SER A 83 21.45 -14.86 -14.66
CA SER A 83 20.38 -15.08 -13.67
C SER A 83 19.18 -14.14 -13.90
N THR A 84 18.04 -14.48 -13.33
CA THR A 84 16.87 -13.60 -13.31
C THR A 84 17.13 -12.31 -12.54
N CYS A 85 17.96 -12.36 -11.49
CA CYS A 85 18.40 -11.20 -10.73
C CYS A 85 19.21 -10.23 -11.61
N GLU A 86 20.21 -10.73 -12.35
CA GLU A 86 20.99 -9.92 -13.29
C GLU A 86 20.07 -9.25 -14.33
N ARG A 87 19.16 -10.01 -14.92
CA ARG A 87 18.18 -9.47 -15.89
C ARG A 87 17.33 -8.36 -15.28
N ALA A 88 16.84 -8.54 -14.07
CA ALA A 88 16.00 -7.56 -13.39
C ALA A 88 16.77 -6.24 -13.10
N LEU A 89 18.04 -6.35 -12.73
CA LEU A 89 18.89 -5.21 -12.39
C LEU A 89 19.50 -4.50 -13.62
N PHE A 90 19.47 -5.17 -14.77
CA PHE A 90 20.08 -4.65 -16.01
C PHE A 90 19.49 -3.30 -16.43
N ALA A 91 18.17 -3.14 -16.33
CA ALA A 91 17.48 -1.90 -16.70
C ALA A 91 17.94 -0.68 -15.87
N ASN A 92 18.38 -0.92 -14.64
CA ASN A 92 18.87 0.09 -13.71
C ASN A 92 20.41 0.22 -13.76
N ASN A 93 21.10 -0.55 -14.62
CA ASN A 93 22.54 -0.63 -14.68
C ASN A 93 23.19 -0.90 -13.29
N ALA A 94 22.55 -1.74 -12.49
CA ALA A 94 23.02 -2.10 -11.15
C ALA A 94 23.60 -3.52 -11.16
N PRO A 95 24.81 -3.74 -10.60
CA PRO A 95 25.38 -5.07 -10.48
C PRO A 95 24.65 -5.89 -9.40
N VAL A 96 24.68 -7.22 -9.52
CA VAL A 96 24.04 -8.15 -8.57
C VAL A 96 24.57 -7.95 -7.14
N SER A 97 25.82 -7.53 -7.00
CA SER A 97 26.41 -7.23 -5.70
C SER A 97 25.67 -6.15 -4.90
N VAL A 98 24.98 -5.23 -5.57
CA VAL A 98 24.10 -4.24 -4.89
C VAL A 98 22.92 -4.93 -4.20
N TYR A 99 22.32 -5.92 -4.86
CA TYR A 99 21.24 -6.71 -4.27
C TYR A 99 21.72 -7.52 -3.07
N ASP A 100 22.85 -8.20 -3.21
CA ASP A 100 23.44 -9.00 -2.12
C ASP A 100 23.82 -8.12 -0.92
N GLU A 101 24.38 -6.93 -1.20
CA GLU A 101 24.76 -5.98 -0.16
C GLU A 101 23.54 -5.37 0.55
N LEU A 102 22.45 -5.13 -0.17
CA LEU A 102 21.19 -4.70 0.42
C LEU A 102 20.70 -5.74 1.45
N ILE A 103 20.67 -7.02 1.06
CA ILE A 103 20.25 -8.10 1.97
C ILE A 103 21.19 -8.16 3.21
N ARG A 104 22.49 -8.07 3.00
CA ARG A 104 23.48 -8.09 4.10
C ARG A 104 23.28 -6.91 5.05
N SER A 105 23.07 -5.72 4.52
CA SER A 105 22.83 -4.49 5.29
C SER A 105 21.53 -4.56 6.10
N VAL A 106 20.45 -5.06 5.51
CA VAL A 106 19.18 -5.29 6.21
C VAL A 106 19.37 -6.30 7.34
N HIS A 107 20.05 -7.42 7.09
CA HIS A 107 20.35 -8.42 8.13
C HIS A 107 21.19 -7.83 9.28
N ALA A 108 22.18 -7.00 8.98
CA ALA A 108 22.95 -6.29 10.00
C ALA A 108 22.09 -5.33 10.83
N GLY A 109 21.03 -4.76 10.24
CA GLY A 109 20.09 -3.87 10.92
C GLY A 109 19.02 -4.57 11.77
N LEU A 110 18.81 -5.89 11.62
CA LEU A 110 17.77 -6.63 12.34
C LEU A 110 17.81 -6.50 13.87
N PRO A 111 18.96 -6.43 14.55
CA PRO A 111 19.00 -6.20 16.00
C PRO A 111 18.32 -4.87 16.40
N THR A 112 18.51 -3.81 15.61
CA THR A 112 17.83 -2.52 15.84
C THR A 112 16.33 -2.62 15.64
N MET A 113 15.88 -3.31 14.58
CA MET A 113 14.45 -3.58 14.35
C MET A 113 13.84 -4.36 15.51
N ARG A 114 14.52 -5.39 16.01
CA ARG A 114 14.03 -6.18 17.18
C ARG A 114 13.91 -5.32 18.44
N ARG A 115 14.82 -4.38 18.67
CA ARG A 115 14.71 -3.42 19.78
C ARG A 115 13.49 -2.51 19.63
N TYR A 116 13.23 -2.04 18.41
CA TYR A 116 12.04 -1.25 18.10
C TYR A 116 10.75 -2.05 18.36
N LEU A 117 10.68 -3.30 17.88
CA LEU A 117 9.51 -4.16 18.10
C LEU A 117 9.29 -4.46 19.60
N ALA A 118 10.36 -4.67 20.37
CA ALA A 118 10.28 -4.85 21.82
C ALA A 118 9.79 -3.57 22.52
N LEU A 119 10.23 -2.39 22.08
CA LEU A 119 9.71 -1.10 22.56
C LEU A 119 8.22 -0.96 22.24
N ARG A 120 7.83 -1.25 21.00
CA ARG A 120 6.45 -1.21 20.54
C ARG A 120 5.53 -2.08 21.39
N ARG A 121 5.91 -3.35 21.60
CA ARG A 121 5.18 -4.28 22.47
C ARG A 121 4.95 -3.70 23.87
N ARG A 122 6.00 -3.13 24.47
CA ARG A 122 5.95 -2.54 25.81
C ARG A 122 5.07 -1.31 25.88
N VAL A 123 5.17 -0.40 24.90
CA VAL A 123 4.40 0.85 24.85
C VAL A 123 2.92 0.56 24.66
N LEU A 124 2.58 -0.42 23.83
CA LEU A 124 1.20 -0.84 23.58
C LEU A 124 0.62 -1.73 24.70
N GLY A 125 1.43 -2.12 25.70
CA GLY A 125 0.97 -2.96 26.81
C GLY A 125 0.58 -4.38 26.40
N LEU A 126 1.20 -4.92 25.34
CA LEU A 126 0.85 -6.24 24.79
C LEU A 126 1.72 -7.34 25.41
N ASP A 127 1.13 -8.49 25.71
CA ASP A 127 1.85 -9.70 26.13
C ASP A 127 2.66 -10.26 24.96
N GLU A 128 2.08 -10.27 23.76
CA GLU A 128 2.71 -10.64 22.50
C GLU A 128 2.45 -9.58 21.43
N LEU A 129 3.44 -9.33 20.58
CA LEU A 129 3.31 -8.47 19.42
C LEU A 129 3.06 -9.31 18.17
N ASN A 130 1.90 -9.15 17.58
CA ASN A 130 1.50 -9.85 16.37
C ASN A 130 1.60 -8.94 15.13
N MET A 131 1.49 -9.53 13.93
CA MET A 131 1.54 -8.78 12.67
C MET A 131 0.46 -7.69 12.58
N TYR A 132 -0.71 -7.93 13.15
CA TYR A 132 -1.80 -6.96 13.18
C TYR A 132 -1.59 -5.79 14.15
N ASP A 133 -0.59 -5.86 15.04
CA ASP A 133 -0.27 -4.78 15.99
C ASP A 133 0.81 -3.81 15.47
N LEU A 134 1.37 -4.09 14.28
CA LEU A 134 2.51 -3.32 13.77
C LEU A 134 2.14 -1.90 13.30
N TYR A 135 0.88 -1.63 13.03
CA TYR A 135 0.42 -0.35 12.51
C TYR A 135 -0.33 0.50 13.55
N CYS A 136 -0.73 -0.11 14.66
CA CYS A 136 -1.38 0.63 15.74
C CYS A 136 -0.47 1.77 16.26
N PRO A 137 -0.95 3.01 16.37
CA PRO A 137 -0.17 4.12 16.89
C PRO A 137 0.37 3.87 18.30
N MET A 138 1.64 4.20 18.55
CA MET A 138 2.27 4.08 19.89
C MET A 138 2.09 5.35 20.74
N VAL A 139 1.73 6.45 20.13
CA VAL A 139 1.44 7.73 20.78
C VAL A 139 0.01 8.11 20.46
N GLN A 140 -0.60 8.90 21.35
CA GLN A 140 -1.93 9.42 21.04
C GLN A 140 -1.88 10.14 19.69
N SER A 141 -2.76 9.74 18.78
CA SER A 141 -2.92 10.43 17.51
C SER A 141 -3.37 11.88 17.79
N VAL A 142 -2.79 12.82 17.09
CA VAL A 142 -3.42 14.11 16.93
C VAL A 142 -4.63 13.87 16.04
N ASP A 143 -5.83 14.03 16.59
CA ASP A 143 -7.08 13.92 15.82
C ASP A 143 -7.17 15.13 14.88
N MET A 144 -6.41 15.06 13.80
CA MET A 144 -6.39 16.11 12.78
C MET A 144 -7.11 15.59 11.56
N LYS A 145 -8.24 16.22 11.25
CA LYS A 145 -9.00 15.95 10.04
C LYS A 145 -8.73 17.03 9.01
N ILE A 146 -8.34 16.61 7.83
CA ILE A 146 -8.12 17.49 6.69
C ILE A 146 -9.10 17.10 5.60
N PRO A 147 -10.25 17.77 5.49
CA PRO A 147 -11.18 17.56 4.38
C PRO A 147 -10.50 17.81 3.04
N TYR A 148 -10.92 17.12 1.99
CA TYR A 148 -10.26 17.21 0.67
C TYR A 148 -10.14 18.64 0.14
N GLY A 149 -11.15 19.48 0.36
CA GLY A 149 -11.09 20.90 -0.02
C GLY A 149 -9.96 21.66 0.68
N GLU A 150 -9.72 21.38 1.97
CA GLU A 150 -8.61 21.97 2.73
C GLU A 150 -7.26 21.43 2.22
N ALA A 151 -7.19 20.15 1.89
CA ALA A 151 -6.00 19.55 1.29
C ALA A 151 -5.65 20.21 -0.06
N GLN A 152 -6.65 20.54 -0.89
CA GLN A 152 -6.43 21.30 -2.13
C GLN A 152 -5.81 22.67 -1.86
N GLU A 153 -6.29 23.40 -0.85
CA GLU A 153 -5.72 24.70 -0.47
C GLU A 153 -4.29 24.57 0.07
N LEU A 154 -4.03 23.52 0.86
CA LEU A 154 -2.67 23.22 1.34
C LEU A 154 -1.71 22.96 0.17
N VAL A 155 -2.14 22.17 -0.83
CA VAL A 155 -1.35 21.92 -2.03
C VAL A 155 -1.09 23.20 -2.83
N ARG A 156 -2.10 24.05 -3.03
CA ARG A 156 -1.92 25.34 -3.70
C ARG A 156 -0.88 26.21 -2.99
N ARG A 157 -0.96 26.33 -1.67
CA ARG A 157 0.01 27.11 -0.88
C ARG A 157 1.42 26.51 -0.94
N ALA A 158 1.54 25.20 -0.83
CA ALA A 158 2.83 24.52 -0.87
C ALA A 158 3.54 24.66 -2.23
N THR A 159 2.76 24.69 -3.32
CA THR A 159 3.28 24.79 -4.68
C THR A 159 3.33 26.22 -5.23
N ALA A 160 2.92 27.22 -4.46
CA ALA A 160 2.96 28.63 -4.86
C ALA A 160 4.32 29.10 -5.43
N PRO A 161 5.49 28.63 -4.90
CA PRO A 161 6.78 28.98 -5.47
C PRO A 161 7.00 28.53 -6.94
N LEU A 162 6.18 27.61 -7.44
CA LEU A 162 6.26 27.14 -8.85
C LEU A 162 5.60 28.12 -9.85
N GLY A 163 4.95 29.17 -9.35
CA GLY A 163 4.40 30.25 -10.13
C GLY A 163 2.98 30.04 -10.66
N GLU A 164 2.43 31.08 -11.28
CA GLU A 164 1.02 31.17 -11.70
C GLU A 164 0.64 30.09 -12.74
N GLY A 165 1.57 29.74 -13.64
CA GLY A 165 1.33 28.69 -14.63
C GLY A 165 1.06 27.32 -13.99
N TYR A 166 1.75 27.00 -12.89
CA TYR A 166 1.52 25.76 -12.16
C TYR A 166 0.22 25.82 -11.34
N ALA A 167 -0.09 26.97 -10.75
CA ALA A 167 -1.36 27.18 -10.05
C ALA A 167 -2.56 26.97 -10.97
N ALA A 168 -2.53 27.49 -12.19
CA ALA A 168 -3.57 27.28 -13.19
C ALA A 168 -3.73 25.80 -13.60
N LEU A 169 -2.63 25.04 -13.65
CA LEU A 169 -2.69 23.58 -13.90
C LEU A 169 -3.36 22.84 -12.73
N LEU A 170 -3.07 23.21 -11.49
CA LEU A 170 -3.73 22.63 -10.32
C LEU A 170 -5.23 22.92 -10.30
N ASP A 171 -5.64 24.13 -10.61
CA ASP A 171 -7.06 24.47 -10.69
C ASP A 171 -7.80 23.64 -11.73
N ARG A 172 -7.18 23.41 -12.87
CA ARG A 172 -7.70 22.49 -13.89
C ARG A 172 -7.73 21.05 -13.36
N ALA A 173 -6.66 20.57 -12.73
CA ALA A 173 -6.60 19.21 -12.20
C ALA A 173 -7.71 18.92 -11.19
N PHE A 174 -8.00 19.90 -10.33
CA PHE A 174 -9.08 19.78 -9.34
C PHE A 174 -10.48 19.95 -9.94
N GLY A 175 -10.63 20.79 -10.98
CA GLY A 175 -11.92 21.09 -11.59
C GLY A 175 -12.33 20.17 -12.75
N GLU A 176 -11.38 19.65 -13.51
CA GLU A 176 -11.61 18.89 -14.75
C GLU A 176 -11.58 17.36 -14.55
N ARG A 177 -11.71 16.87 -13.33
CA ARG A 177 -11.76 15.42 -13.00
C ARG A 177 -10.52 14.63 -13.40
N TRP A 178 -9.32 15.22 -13.29
CA TRP A 178 -8.08 14.47 -13.50
C TRP A 178 -7.78 13.51 -12.35
N ILE A 179 -8.46 13.70 -11.21
CA ILE A 179 -8.22 12.99 -9.95
C ILE A 179 -9.48 12.23 -9.55
N ASP A 180 -9.37 10.91 -9.45
CA ASP A 180 -10.35 10.05 -8.80
C ASP A 180 -10.00 9.94 -7.32
N VAL A 181 -10.81 10.58 -6.46
CA VAL A 181 -10.40 10.99 -5.11
C VAL A 181 -10.64 9.91 -4.07
N TYR A 182 -11.88 9.39 -3.98
CA TYR A 182 -12.30 8.57 -2.85
C TYR A 182 -12.26 7.08 -3.14
N GLU A 183 -12.13 6.28 -2.06
CA GLU A 183 -12.30 4.83 -2.12
C GLU A 183 -13.70 4.48 -2.65
N ASN A 184 -13.78 3.39 -3.41
CA ASN A 184 -15.02 2.89 -3.97
C ASN A 184 -14.90 1.38 -4.22
N LYS A 185 -16.03 0.67 -4.16
CA LYS A 185 -16.08 -0.77 -4.45
C LYS A 185 -15.57 -1.06 -5.87
N GLY A 186 -14.63 -1.98 -5.97
CA GLY A 186 -13.99 -2.37 -7.24
C GLY A 186 -12.88 -1.42 -7.71
N LYS A 187 -12.51 -0.43 -6.90
CA LYS A 187 -11.36 0.45 -7.16
C LYS A 187 -10.09 -0.15 -6.55
N THR A 188 -9.00 -0.09 -7.31
CA THR A 188 -7.67 -0.52 -6.86
C THR A 188 -7.20 0.30 -5.65
N THR A 189 -6.53 -0.34 -4.70
CA THR A 189 -5.94 0.30 -3.53
C THR A 189 -4.73 1.17 -3.87
N GLY A 190 -4.33 2.02 -2.92
CA GLY A 190 -3.17 2.87 -3.04
C GLY A 190 -3.44 4.17 -3.78
N ALA A 191 -2.41 4.75 -4.37
CA ALA A 191 -2.47 5.97 -5.16
C ALA A 191 -1.44 5.90 -6.28
N TYR A 192 -1.77 6.47 -7.44
CA TYR A 192 -0.82 6.60 -8.54
C TYR A 192 -1.13 7.82 -9.41
N SER A 193 -0.14 8.25 -10.14
CA SER A 193 -0.29 9.18 -11.25
C SER A 193 0.24 8.52 -12.52
N CYS A 194 -0.59 8.51 -13.56
CA CYS A 194 -0.24 7.97 -14.87
C CYS A 194 -0.35 9.09 -15.91
N GLY A 195 0.72 9.32 -16.66
CA GLY A 195 0.77 10.33 -17.70
C GLY A 195 1.01 9.73 -19.07
N VAL A 196 0.37 10.31 -20.08
CA VAL A 196 0.66 10.07 -21.49
C VAL A 196 1.11 11.40 -22.09
N TYR A 197 2.17 11.37 -22.92
CA TYR A 197 2.70 12.58 -23.52
C TYR A 197 1.61 13.34 -24.31
N GLY A 198 1.51 14.63 -24.06
CA GLY A 198 0.55 15.51 -24.74
C GLY A 198 -0.85 15.58 -24.15
N VAL A 199 -1.14 14.81 -23.07
CA VAL A 199 -2.40 14.90 -22.32
C VAL A 199 -2.13 15.11 -20.84
N HIS A 200 -3.18 15.49 -20.09
CA HIS A 200 -3.08 15.65 -18.64
C HIS A 200 -2.83 14.29 -17.96
N PRO A 201 -2.24 14.27 -16.75
CA PRO A 201 -2.12 13.06 -15.98
C PRO A 201 -3.49 12.58 -15.48
N TYR A 202 -3.61 11.27 -15.28
CA TYR A 202 -4.71 10.63 -14.55
C TYR A 202 -4.20 10.25 -13.17
N VAL A 203 -4.88 10.70 -12.14
CA VAL A 203 -4.49 10.48 -10.74
C VAL A 203 -5.57 9.68 -10.04
N LEU A 204 -5.17 8.57 -9.43
CA LEU A 204 -6.02 7.78 -8.56
C LEU A 204 -5.56 7.99 -7.12
N LEU A 205 -6.50 8.31 -6.25
CA LEU A 205 -6.33 8.38 -4.81
C LEU A 205 -7.35 7.47 -4.12
N ASN A 206 -7.09 7.10 -2.89
CA ASN A 206 -8.06 6.60 -1.91
C ASN A 206 -7.96 7.52 -0.71
N TYR A 207 -8.45 8.74 -0.89
CA TYR A 207 -8.28 9.81 0.08
C TYR A 207 -9.05 9.53 1.36
N THR A 208 -8.36 9.68 2.50
CA THR A 208 -8.95 9.74 3.83
C THR A 208 -8.65 11.09 4.45
N ASP A 209 -9.55 11.63 5.26
CA ASP A 209 -9.40 12.93 5.92
C ASP A 209 -8.55 12.86 7.20
N THR A 210 -8.08 11.68 7.57
CA THR A 210 -7.22 11.41 8.73
C THR A 210 -5.75 11.37 8.33
N LEU A 211 -4.89 11.89 9.20
CA LEU A 211 -3.42 11.78 9.12
C LEU A 211 -2.94 10.59 9.93
#